data_858a8372853953f5dd262a2dc3d6f0a7
#
_entry.id   858a8372853953f5dd262a2dc3d6f0a7
#
_cell.length_a   1.000
_cell.length_b   1.000
_cell.length_c   1.000
_cell.angle_alpha   90.00
_cell.angle_beta   90.00
_cell.angle_gamma   90.00
#
_symmetry.space_group_name_H-M   'P 1'
#
loop_
_entity.id
_entity.type
_entity.pdbx_description
1 polymer ?
#
loop_
_entity_poly.entity_id
_entity_poly.type
_entity_poly.pdbx_seq_one_letter_code
_entity_poly.pdbx_strand_id
1 'polypeptide(L)'
;RLYLQLIHSNIRDKNDKTAGLVLALDKLSGKEIWAHERQSDAHSECEHSYASPFLYRDNEQEFLLSHGADYVSAHNLSDGSEIWRCGGLNLKDRYNPSLRFVASPVAVPGLIVVPSAKNGPVLGLKPNAKGDITGTDEGHIWRLDDNTPDVPSPLIHDGLVYLCRENGVLICIDAQTGEEIYQQRTHNNRHRASPVYADGKVYLTSRDGLVTVVKAGRKFEILAQNDIDETIASSPAISNGTIYLRSYQALYAIRNSQ
;
A
#
# COMPACT_ATOMS: atom_id res chain seq x y z
N ARG A 1 -7.18 -9.91 -17.79
CA ARG A 1 -7.63 -8.52 -17.67
C ARG A 1 -6.50 -7.66 -17.10
N LEU A 2 -6.51 -6.37 -17.39
CA LEU A 2 -5.71 -5.33 -16.76
C LEU A 2 -6.67 -4.44 -15.98
N TYR A 3 -6.39 -4.23 -14.69
CA TYR A 3 -7.21 -3.38 -13.84
C TYR A 3 -6.49 -2.07 -13.56
N LEU A 4 -7.21 -0.95 -13.63
CA LEU A 4 -6.70 0.39 -13.41
C LEU A 4 -7.63 1.15 -12.47
N GLN A 5 -7.07 2.12 -11.75
CA GLN A 5 -7.82 3.16 -11.07
C GLN A 5 -7.37 4.53 -11.57
N LEU A 6 -8.31 5.41 -11.81
CA LEU A 6 -8.11 6.81 -12.15
C LEU A 6 -8.77 7.66 -11.07
N ILE A 7 -8.00 8.15 -10.13
CA ILE A 7 -8.48 8.97 -9.01
C ILE A 7 -7.77 10.31 -9.09
N HIS A 8 -8.49 11.30 -9.62
CA HIS A 8 -7.94 12.60 -9.92
C HIS A 8 -9.05 13.68 -9.91
N SER A 9 -8.74 14.89 -9.52
CA SER A 9 -9.66 16.03 -9.42
C SER A 9 -10.47 16.33 -10.69
N ASN A 10 -9.97 15.95 -11.86
CA ASN A 10 -10.65 16.14 -13.13
C ASN A 10 -11.72 15.05 -13.43
N ILE A 11 -11.78 14.00 -12.62
CA ILE A 11 -12.81 12.97 -12.77
C ILE A 11 -13.99 13.39 -11.90
N ARG A 12 -15.11 13.75 -12.56
CA ARG A 12 -16.33 14.25 -11.91
C ARG A 12 -17.53 13.40 -12.30
N ASP A 13 -18.45 13.24 -11.35
CA ASP A 13 -19.75 12.63 -11.63
C ASP A 13 -20.70 13.63 -12.32
N LYS A 14 -21.90 13.19 -12.64
CA LYS A 14 -22.96 14.00 -13.28
C LYS A 14 -23.43 15.21 -12.43
N ASN A 15 -23.10 15.24 -11.14
CA ASN A 15 -23.42 16.32 -10.19
C ASN A 15 -22.20 17.20 -9.89
N ASP A 16 -21.13 17.10 -10.68
CA ASP A 16 -19.86 17.80 -10.51
C ASP A 16 -19.14 17.52 -9.17
N LYS A 17 -19.42 16.35 -8.58
CA LYS A 17 -18.68 15.89 -7.40
C LYS A 17 -17.47 15.07 -7.80
N THR A 18 -16.42 15.09 -6.97
CA THR A 18 -15.24 14.25 -7.16
C THR A 18 -15.63 12.80 -7.26
N ALA A 19 -15.22 12.17 -8.35
CA ALA A 19 -15.38 10.76 -8.59
C ALA A 19 -14.04 10.17 -9.05
N GLY A 20 -13.81 8.91 -8.73
CA GLY A 20 -12.75 8.14 -9.36
C GLY A 20 -13.35 7.19 -10.38
N LEU A 21 -12.53 6.60 -11.21
CA LEU A 21 -12.88 5.47 -12.06
C LEU A 21 -12.07 4.26 -11.68
N VAL A 22 -12.75 3.13 -11.58
CA VAL A 22 -12.12 1.81 -11.53
C VAL A 22 -12.51 1.10 -12.82
N LEU A 23 -11.55 0.55 -13.54
CA LEU A 23 -11.83 -0.03 -14.86
C LEU A 23 -11.04 -1.30 -15.11
N ALA A 24 -11.62 -2.18 -15.93
CA ALA A 24 -10.96 -3.35 -16.45
C ALA A 24 -10.84 -3.26 -17.97
N LEU A 25 -9.64 -3.55 -18.46
CA LEU A 25 -9.34 -3.62 -19.87
C LEU A 25 -8.99 -5.06 -20.27
N ASP A 26 -9.27 -5.41 -21.49
CA ASP A 26 -8.69 -6.59 -22.11
C ASP A 26 -7.18 -6.37 -22.28
N LYS A 27 -6.37 -7.25 -21.70
CA LYS A 27 -4.91 -7.08 -21.65
C LYS A 27 -4.20 -7.20 -22.99
N LEU A 28 -4.87 -7.74 -24.02
CA LEU A 28 -4.30 -7.92 -25.36
C LEU A 28 -4.69 -6.79 -26.30
N SER A 29 -5.96 -6.40 -26.28
CA SER A 29 -6.50 -5.38 -27.17
C SER A 29 -6.55 -3.97 -26.59
N GLY A 30 -6.45 -3.85 -25.25
CA GLY A 30 -6.64 -2.58 -24.54
C GLY A 30 -8.11 -2.09 -24.51
N LYS A 31 -9.05 -2.86 -25.05
CA LYS A 31 -10.47 -2.48 -25.04
C LYS A 31 -11.03 -2.52 -23.62
N GLU A 32 -11.87 -1.53 -23.31
CA GLU A 32 -12.60 -1.50 -22.05
C GLU A 32 -13.57 -2.68 -21.97
N ILE A 33 -13.56 -3.38 -20.83
CA ILE A 33 -14.51 -4.44 -20.49
C ILE A 33 -15.62 -3.86 -19.64
N TRP A 34 -15.24 -3.05 -18.63
CA TRP A 34 -16.13 -2.28 -17.78
C TRP A 34 -15.40 -1.09 -17.16
N ALA A 35 -16.14 -0.04 -16.83
CA ALA A 35 -15.72 1.08 -16.02
C ALA A 35 -16.80 1.36 -14.97
N HIS A 36 -16.39 1.64 -13.75
CA HIS A 36 -17.27 1.95 -12.63
C HIS A 36 -16.85 3.25 -11.94
N GLU A 37 -17.80 4.16 -11.72
CA GLU A 37 -17.58 5.39 -10.98
C GLU A 37 -17.42 5.10 -9.49
N ARG A 38 -16.35 5.66 -8.91
CA ARG A 38 -16.04 5.54 -7.49
C ARG A 38 -16.28 6.87 -6.79
N GLN A 39 -17.41 6.97 -6.11
CA GLN A 39 -17.83 8.18 -5.41
C GLN A 39 -16.93 8.52 -4.21
N SER A 40 -16.62 9.80 -4.03
CA SER A 40 -15.86 10.33 -2.91
C SER A 40 -16.33 11.73 -2.55
N ASP A 41 -16.17 12.12 -1.29
CA ASP A 41 -16.33 13.48 -0.77
C ASP A 41 -14.98 14.14 -0.46
N ALA A 42 -13.88 13.56 -0.91
CA ALA A 42 -12.55 14.15 -0.82
C ALA A 42 -12.48 15.49 -1.58
N HIS A 43 -11.64 16.38 -1.06
CA HIS A 43 -11.39 17.68 -1.69
C HIS A 43 -9.92 18.08 -1.59
N SER A 44 -9.52 19.12 -2.33
CA SER A 44 -8.14 19.60 -2.39
C SER A 44 -7.16 18.53 -2.92
N GLU A 45 -5.97 18.38 -2.34
CA GLU A 45 -5.01 17.36 -2.77
C GLU A 45 -5.51 15.92 -2.54
N CYS A 46 -6.49 15.73 -1.64
CA CYS A 46 -7.03 14.40 -1.33
C CYS A 46 -7.87 13.81 -2.47
N GLU A 47 -8.27 14.61 -3.46
CA GLU A 47 -8.92 14.13 -4.70
C GLU A 47 -8.01 13.26 -5.57
N HIS A 48 -6.72 13.15 -5.23
CA HIS A 48 -5.73 12.40 -5.99
C HIS A 48 -5.29 11.14 -5.27
N SER A 49 -4.96 10.11 -6.04
CA SER A 49 -4.29 8.92 -5.54
C SER A 49 -3.14 8.50 -6.45
N TYR A 50 -2.07 8.03 -5.85
CA TYR A 50 -0.91 7.44 -6.53
C TYR A 50 -0.77 5.95 -6.22
N ALA A 51 -1.71 5.40 -5.43
CA ALA A 51 -1.73 3.99 -5.10
C ALA A 51 -2.06 3.13 -6.33
N SER A 52 -1.55 1.93 -6.35
CA SER A 52 -1.95 0.91 -7.34
C SER A 52 -3.15 0.13 -6.82
N PRO A 53 -4.10 -0.26 -7.70
CA PRO A 53 -5.13 -1.21 -7.32
C PRO A 53 -4.51 -2.57 -6.98
N PHE A 54 -5.14 -3.30 -6.06
CA PHE A 54 -4.66 -4.60 -5.58
C PHE A 54 -5.72 -5.68 -5.84
N LEU A 55 -5.32 -6.78 -6.48
CA LEU A 55 -6.20 -7.93 -6.69
C LEU A 55 -6.16 -8.83 -5.46
N TYR A 56 -7.24 -8.81 -4.67
CA TYR A 56 -7.43 -9.75 -3.57
C TYR A 56 -7.97 -11.08 -4.08
N ARG A 57 -7.45 -12.18 -3.53
CA ARG A 57 -7.96 -13.53 -3.77
C ARG A 57 -7.66 -14.43 -2.57
N ASP A 58 -8.67 -15.18 -2.16
CA ASP A 58 -8.56 -16.32 -1.25
C ASP A 58 -9.38 -17.51 -1.78
N ASN A 59 -9.70 -18.48 -0.92
CA ASN A 59 -10.46 -19.65 -1.30
C ASN A 59 -11.97 -19.38 -1.47
N GLU A 60 -12.49 -18.25 -0.96
CA GLU A 60 -13.93 -17.94 -0.91
C GLU A 60 -14.32 -16.82 -1.87
N GLN A 61 -13.40 -15.89 -2.13
CA GLN A 61 -13.73 -14.67 -2.87
C GLN A 61 -12.54 -14.07 -3.60
N GLU A 62 -12.85 -13.28 -4.63
CA GLU A 62 -11.88 -12.44 -5.32
C GLU A 62 -12.51 -11.10 -5.68
N PHE A 63 -11.75 -10.02 -5.52
CA PHE A 63 -12.18 -8.67 -5.85
C PHE A 63 -10.99 -7.74 -6.07
N LEU A 64 -11.26 -6.57 -6.64
CA LEU A 64 -10.27 -5.52 -6.83
C LEU A 64 -10.37 -4.49 -5.70
N LEU A 65 -9.26 -4.20 -5.03
CA LEU A 65 -9.13 -3.07 -4.11
C LEU A 65 -8.74 -1.82 -4.89
N SER A 66 -9.46 -0.73 -4.66
CA SER A 66 -9.14 0.62 -5.11
C SER A 66 -8.91 1.51 -3.90
N HIS A 67 -7.87 2.34 -3.90
CA HIS A 67 -7.47 3.14 -2.75
C HIS A 67 -7.13 4.58 -3.15
N GLY A 68 -7.73 5.52 -2.46
CA GLY A 68 -7.51 6.96 -2.66
C GLY A 68 -8.77 7.78 -2.44
N ALA A 69 -8.66 9.07 -2.52
CA ALA A 69 -9.76 10.01 -2.28
C ALA A 69 -10.55 9.63 -1.01
N ASP A 70 -9.80 9.53 0.10
CA ASP A 70 -10.25 9.27 1.48
C ASP A 70 -10.86 7.88 1.76
N TYR A 71 -10.93 6.99 0.76
CA TYR A 71 -11.52 5.66 0.90
C TYR A 71 -10.61 4.56 0.34
N VAL A 72 -10.75 3.36 0.91
CA VAL A 72 -10.49 2.10 0.23
C VAL A 72 -11.82 1.48 -0.14
N SER A 73 -11.94 0.88 -1.32
CA SER A 73 -13.14 0.18 -1.78
C SER A 73 -12.81 -1.13 -2.48
N ALA A 74 -13.70 -2.12 -2.33
CA ALA A 74 -13.62 -3.40 -3.01
C ALA A 74 -14.62 -3.45 -4.15
N HIS A 75 -14.20 -3.95 -5.30
CA HIS A 75 -14.99 -3.97 -6.52
C HIS A 75 -15.06 -5.38 -7.12
N ASN A 76 -16.22 -5.74 -7.61
CA ASN A 76 -16.48 -6.98 -8.29
C ASN A 76 -15.67 -7.05 -9.59
N LEU A 77 -14.99 -8.16 -9.83
CA LEU A 77 -14.16 -8.34 -11.03
C LEU A 77 -14.99 -8.50 -12.32
N SER A 78 -16.27 -8.88 -12.21
CA SER A 78 -17.13 -9.09 -13.39
C SER A 78 -17.56 -7.78 -14.05
N ASP A 79 -17.97 -6.78 -13.25
CA ASP A 79 -18.65 -5.56 -13.70
C ASP A 79 -18.16 -4.26 -13.02
N GLY A 80 -17.25 -4.36 -12.04
CA GLY A 80 -16.69 -3.21 -11.32
C GLY A 80 -17.58 -2.66 -10.20
N SER A 81 -18.78 -3.24 -9.97
CA SER A 81 -19.67 -2.79 -8.91
C SER A 81 -19.00 -2.83 -7.53
N GLU A 82 -19.26 -1.81 -6.72
CA GLU A 82 -18.69 -1.72 -5.38
C GLU A 82 -19.33 -2.76 -4.44
N ILE A 83 -18.52 -3.57 -3.78
CA ILE A 83 -18.93 -4.58 -2.80
C ILE A 83 -19.01 -3.95 -1.42
N TRP A 84 -17.95 -3.21 -1.04
CA TRP A 84 -17.84 -2.46 0.20
C TRP A 84 -16.85 -1.31 0.06
N ARG A 85 -16.95 -0.35 0.98
CA ARG A 85 -15.98 0.73 1.17
C ARG A 85 -15.67 0.97 2.62
N CYS A 86 -14.52 1.56 2.89
CA CYS A 86 -14.12 2.04 4.21
C CYS A 86 -13.43 3.41 4.07
N GLY A 87 -13.97 4.41 4.77
CA GLY A 87 -13.38 5.72 4.97
C GLY A 87 -12.64 5.83 6.30
N GLY A 88 -12.62 7.04 6.87
CA GLY A 88 -11.97 7.31 8.16
C GLY A 88 -10.44 7.32 8.12
N LEU A 89 -9.86 7.34 6.92
CA LEU A 89 -8.42 7.49 6.68
C LEU A 89 -7.99 8.96 6.79
N ASN A 90 -8.89 9.88 6.45
CA ASN A 90 -8.76 11.31 6.66
C ASN A 90 -9.98 11.76 7.48
N LEU A 91 -9.76 12.10 8.74
CA LEU A 91 -10.86 12.34 9.68
C LEU A 91 -11.58 13.65 9.36
N LYS A 92 -12.90 13.62 9.27
CA LYS A 92 -13.73 14.77 8.84
C LYS A 92 -13.70 15.93 9.84
N ASP A 93 -13.57 15.66 11.13
CA ASP A 93 -13.50 16.67 12.21
C ASP A 93 -12.16 17.41 12.27
N ARG A 94 -11.10 16.84 11.70
CA ARG A 94 -9.76 17.41 11.57
C ARG A 94 -9.15 17.14 10.18
N TYR A 95 -9.92 17.44 9.15
CA TYR A 95 -9.57 17.13 7.77
C TYR A 95 -8.23 17.75 7.35
N ASN A 96 -7.33 16.92 6.86
CA ASN A 96 -6.06 17.37 6.31
C ASN A 96 -6.14 17.46 4.77
N PRO A 97 -6.22 18.67 4.19
CA PRO A 97 -6.42 18.86 2.75
C PRO A 97 -5.22 18.43 1.88
N SER A 98 -4.09 18.10 2.50
CA SER A 98 -2.88 17.63 1.80
C SER A 98 -2.65 16.12 1.92
N LEU A 99 -3.59 15.36 2.47
CA LEU A 99 -3.43 13.93 2.77
C LEU A 99 -3.77 13.07 1.55
N ARG A 100 -2.98 13.21 0.48
CA ARG A 100 -3.10 12.34 -0.69
C ARG A 100 -2.46 10.98 -0.44
N PHE A 101 -3.10 9.90 -0.89
CA PHE A 101 -2.61 8.55 -0.70
C PHE A 101 -1.62 8.15 -1.79
N VAL A 102 -0.43 7.70 -1.36
CA VAL A 102 0.66 7.25 -2.23
C VAL A 102 0.91 5.76 -2.02
N ALA A 103 0.97 5.31 -0.77
CA ALA A 103 1.13 3.91 -0.43
C ALA A 103 -0.09 3.09 -0.90
N SER A 104 0.15 1.91 -1.45
CA SER A 104 -0.90 1.00 -1.89
C SER A 104 -1.35 0.09 -0.74
N PRO A 105 -2.63 -0.33 -0.69
CA PRO A 105 -3.07 -1.40 0.19
C PRO A 105 -2.39 -2.70 -0.21
N VAL A 106 -2.19 -3.58 0.78
CA VAL A 106 -1.69 -4.94 0.58
C VAL A 106 -2.59 -5.93 1.31
N ALA A 107 -2.66 -7.16 0.82
CA ALA A 107 -3.53 -8.14 1.44
C ALA A 107 -2.97 -9.56 1.36
N VAL A 108 -3.38 -10.36 2.35
CA VAL A 108 -3.25 -11.82 2.38
C VAL A 108 -4.62 -12.41 2.73
N PRO A 109 -4.86 -13.72 2.59
CA PRO A 109 -6.10 -14.33 3.04
C PRO A 109 -6.46 -13.93 4.47
N GLY A 110 -7.65 -13.35 4.65
CA GLY A 110 -8.19 -12.91 5.94
C GLY A 110 -7.78 -11.51 6.41
N LEU A 111 -6.84 -10.83 5.76
CA LEU A 111 -6.38 -9.50 6.19
C LEU A 111 -6.08 -8.58 4.99
N ILE A 112 -6.61 -7.38 5.04
CA ILE A 112 -6.26 -6.26 4.16
C ILE A 112 -5.64 -5.16 5.02
N VAL A 113 -4.41 -4.73 4.71
CA VAL A 113 -3.75 -3.60 5.37
C VAL A 113 -3.84 -2.38 4.50
N VAL A 114 -4.47 -1.33 5.02
CA VAL A 114 -4.75 -0.09 4.29
C VAL A 114 -4.01 1.06 4.95
N PRO A 115 -2.94 1.57 4.35
CA PRO A 115 -2.24 2.76 4.84
C PRO A 115 -3.01 4.03 4.47
N SER A 116 -2.93 5.07 5.31
CA SER A 116 -3.25 6.43 4.88
C SER A 116 -1.99 7.15 4.35
N ALA A 117 -1.67 8.30 4.89
CA ALA A 117 -0.46 9.05 4.56
C ALA A 117 -0.06 9.98 5.72
N LYS A 118 1.17 10.50 5.67
CA LYS A 118 1.64 11.60 6.55
C LYS A 118 1.38 11.37 8.04
N ASN A 119 1.69 10.17 8.51
CA ASN A 119 1.49 9.76 9.91
C ASN A 119 0.02 9.67 10.36
N GLY A 120 -0.89 9.45 9.42
CA GLY A 120 -2.29 9.16 9.72
C GLY A 120 -2.53 7.68 10.08
N PRO A 121 -3.78 7.23 10.06
CA PRO A 121 -4.11 5.85 10.46
C PRO A 121 -3.67 4.80 9.46
N VAL A 122 -3.47 3.58 9.97
CA VAL A 122 -3.38 2.34 9.20
C VAL A 122 -4.50 1.41 9.67
N LEU A 123 -5.23 0.81 8.74
CA LEU A 123 -6.35 -0.08 9.04
C LEU A 123 -5.99 -1.53 8.70
N GLY A 124 -6.33 -2.45 9.58
CA GLY A 124 -6.46 -3.87 9.30
C GLY A 124 -7.92 -4.22 9.10
N LEU A 125 -8.30 -4.63 7.88
CA LEU A 125 -9.69 -4.88 7.50
C LEU A 125 -9.92 -6.35 7.17
N LYS A 126 -11.17 -6.82 7.44
CA LYS A 126 -11.65 -8.12 6.99
C LYS A 126 -12.04 -8.07 5.52
N PRO A 127 -11.71 -9.09 4.71
CA PRO A 127 -12.05 -9.09 3.29
C PRO A 127 -13.55 -9.34 3.01
N ASN A 128 -14.29 -9.95 3.94
CA ASN A 128 -15.69 -10.35 3.78
C ASN A 128 -16.72 -9.26 4.19
N ALA A 129 -16.29 -8.01 4.32
CA ALA A 129 -17.15 -6.87 4.60
C ALA A 129 -18.19 -6.62 3.48
N LYS A 130 -19.27 -5.88 3.79
CA LYS A 130 -20.30 -5.46 2.82
C LYS A 130 -20.78 -4.04 3.12
N GLY A 131 -21.07 -3.29 2.05
CA GLY A 131 -21.56 -1.92 2.18
C GLY A 131 -20.53 -0.92 2.72
N ASP A 132 -20.98 0.14 3.34
CA ASP A 132 -20.08 1.14 3.94
C ASP A 132 -19.76 0.76 5.39
N ILE A 133 -18.51 0.36 5.63
CA ILE A 133 -18.01 -0.04 6.94
C ILE A 133 -17.22 1.08 7.65
N THR A 134 -17.32 2.32 7.17
CA THR A 134 -16.68 3.48 7.78
C THR A 134 -17.15 3.67 9.23
N GLY A 135 -16.21 3.63 10.17
CA GLY A 135 -16.50 3.84 11.60
C GLY A 135 -17.32 2.72 12.26
N THR A 136 -17.42 1.55 11.65
CA THR A 136 -18.07 0.37 12.22
C THR A 136 -17.02 -0.67 12.66
N ASP A 137 -17.33 -1.46 13.70
CA ASP A 137 -16.44 -2.55 14.14
C ASP A 137 -16.56 -3.80 13.25
N GLU A 138 -17.57 -3.87 12.38
CA GLU A 138 -17.93 -5.08 11.63
C GLU A 138 -16.84 -5.49 10.63
N GLY A 139 -16.26 -4.53 9.92
CA GLY A 139 -15.22 -4.78 8.91
C GLY A 139 -13.78 -4.62 9.41
N HIS A 140 -13.58 -4.15 10.65
CA HIS A 140 -12.25 -3.89 11.19
C HIS A 140 -11.71 -5.07 11.99
N ILE A 141 -10.40 -5.31 11.87
CA ILE A 141 -9.64 -6.21 12.74
C ILE A 141 -8.90 -5.37 13.78
N TRP A 142 -8.19 -4.34 13.31
CA TRP A 142 -7.47 -3.39 14.14
C TRP A 142 -7.31 -2.04 13.43
N ARG A 143 -6.93 -1.02 14.20
CA ARG A 143 -6.60 0.31 13.74
C ARG A 143 -5.40 0.85 14.49
N LEU A 144 -4.44 1.39 13.76
CA LEU A 144 -3.39 2.27 14.30
C LEU A 144 -3.79 3.70 13.94
N ASP A 145 -3.79 4.61 14.94
CA ASP A 145 -4.22 6.00 14.70
C ASP A 145 -3.14 6.87 14.06
N ASP A 146 -1.90 6.44 14.17
CA ASP A 146 -0.73 7.13 13.63
C ASP A 146 0.35 6.15 13.14
N ASN A 147 1.55 6.66 12.85
CA ASN A 147 2.71 5.88 12.43
C ASN A 147 2.63 5.24 11.04
N THR A 148 1.68 5.65 10.19
CA THR A 148 1.63 5.18 8.80
C THR A 148 2.84 5.66 7.99
N PRO A 149 3.31 4.88 7.02
CA PRO A 149 4.20 5.37 5.97
C PRO A 149 3.53 6.46 5.12
N ASP A 150 4.29 7.39 4.54
CA ASP A 150 3.76 8.35 3.57
C ASP A 150 3.78 7.79 2.15
N VAL A 151 4.89 7.15 1.74
CA VAL A 151 5.10 6.65 0.39
C VAL A 151 5.26 5.13 0.33
N PRO A 152 6.07 4.48 1.20
CA PRO A 152 6.25 3.05 1.14
C PRO A 152 4.96 2.29 1.44
N SER A 153 4.60 1.32 0.58
CA SER A 153 3.49 0.40 0.86
C SER A 153 3.86 -0.58 1.97
N PRO A 154 2.89 -1.05 2.77
CA PRO A 154 3.14 -2.09 3.77
C PRO A 154 3.64 -3.40 3.16
N LEU A 155 4.28 -4.24 3.98
CA LEU A 155 4.61 -5.62 3.65
C LEU A 155 3.97 -6.54 4.68
N ILE A 156 3.27 -7.59 4.22
CA ILE A 156 2.73 -8.63 5.08
C ILE A 156 3.52 -9.93 4.83
N HIS A 157 4.04 -10.53 5.90
CA HIS A 157 4.71 -11.82 5.81
C HIS A 157 4.65 -12.56 7.15
N ASP A 158 4.28 -13.84 7.11
CA ASP A 158 4.27 -14.77 8.24
C ASP A 158 3.61 -14.21 9.52
N GLY A 159 2.38 -13.69 9.37
CA GLY A 159 1.62 -13.13 10.49
C GLY A 159 2.14 -11.79 11.02
N LEU A 160 3.04 -11.14 10.29
CA LEU A 160 3.60 -9.83 10.62
C LEU A 160 3.33 -8.80 9.53
N VAL A 161 3.15 -7.55 9.95
CA VAL A 161 3.08 -6.40 9.04
C VAL A 161 4.27 -5.49 9.30
N TYR A 162 4.98 -5.13 8.25
CA TYR A 162 6.11 -4.22 8.29
C TYR A 162 5.74 -2.91 7.64
N LEU A 163 5.88 -1.81 8.38
CA LEU A 163 5.62 -0.45 7.95
C LEU A 163 6.95 0.33 7.96
N CYS A 164 7.44 0.71 6.78
CA CYS A 164 8.64 1.53 6.67
C CYS A 164 8.25 3.00 6.55
N ARG A 165 8.50 3.79 7.58
CA ARG A 165 8.23 5.24 7.56
C ARG A 165 9.26 5.96 6.69
N GLU A 166 8.84 7.07 6.10
CA GLU A 166 9.71 7.87 5.23
C GLU A 166 10.99 8.36 5.91
N ASN A 167 10.98 8.51 7.23
CA ASN A 167 12.15 8.90 8.03
C ASN A 167 13.10 7.74 8.41
N GLY A 168 12.90 6.55 7.83
CA GLY A 168 13.74 5.38 8.05
C GLY A 168 13.46 4.58 9.32
N VAL A 169 12.31 4.78 9.93
CA VAL A 169 11.84 3.93 11.04
C VAL A 169 11.05 2.76 10.48
N LEU A 170 11.45 1.54 10.83
CA LEU A 170 10.73 0.31 10.57
C LEU A 170 9.88 -0.04 11.79
N ILE A 171 8.59 -0.26 11.56
CA ILE A 171 7.64 -0.73 12.56
C ILE A 171 7.21 -2.13 12.15
N CYS A 172 7.23 -3.07 13.09
CA CYS A 172 6.69 -4.41 12.93
C CYS A 172 5.54 -4.59 13.90
N ILE A 173 4.39 -5.00 13.38
CA ILE A 173 3.19 -5.27 14.18
C ILE A 173 2.69 -6.69 13.94
N ASP A 174 1.97 -7.22 14.90
CA ASP A 174 1.25 -8.47 14.76
C ASP A 174 0.07 -8.29 13.79
N ALA A 175 -0.03 -9.13 12.77
CA ALA A 175 -1.03 -9.02 11.71
C ALA A 175 -2.47 -9.27 12.19
N GLN A 176 -2.65 -10.04 13.28
CA GLN A 176 -3.97 -10.38 13.82
C GLN A 176 -4.49 -9.34 14.81
N THR A 177 -3.59 -8.75 15.61
CA THR A 177 -3.99 -7.85 16.70
C THR A 177 -3.69 -6.39 16.44
N GLY A 178 -2.76 -6.08 15.52
CA GLY A 178 -2.23 -4.72 15.32
C GLY A 178 -1.26 -4.27 16.41
N GLU A 179 -0.91 -5.13 17.38
CA GLU A 179 0.02 -4.78 18.44
C GLU A 179 1.44 -4.58 17.92
N GLU A 180 2.10 -3.52 18.38
CA GLU A 180 3.49 -3.24 18.04
C GLU A 180 4.41 -4.30 18.67
N ILE A 181 5.24 -4.93 17.83
CA ILE A 181 6.26 -5.88 18.26
C ILE A 181 7.58 -5.16 18.46
N TYR A 182 7.94 -4.30 17.51
CA TYR A 182 9.06 -3.38 17.64
C TYR A 182 8.91 -2.18 16.70
N GLN A 183 9.56 -1.10 17.11
CA GLN A 183 9.78 0.08 16.28
C GLN A 183 11.26 0.48 16.39
N GLN A 184 11.99 0.44 15.28
CA GLN A 184 13.43 0.66 15.25
C GLN A 184 13.85 1.50 14.04
N ARG A 185 14.83 2.37 14.25
CA ARG A 185 15.45 3.16 13.19
C ARG A 185 16.45 2.30 12.43
N THR A 186 16.27 2.20 11.11
CA THR A 186 17.18 1.46 10.22
C THR A 186 18.19 2.38 9.56
N HIS A 187 17.80 3.63 9.26
CA HIS A 187 18.65 4.66 8.68
C HIS A 187 18.07 6.06 8.92
N ASN A 188 18.90 7.11 8.81
CA ASN A 188 18.49 8.50 9.05
C ASN A 188 18.10 9.26 7.77
N ASN A 189 17.97 8.59 6.63
CA ASN A 189 17.62 9.21 5.38
C ASN A 189 16.20 8.79 4.93
N ARG A 190 15.73 9.48 3.88
CA ARG A 190 14.37 9.33 3.36
C ARG A 190 14.18 7.98 2.67
N HIS A 191 13.09 7.28 3.01
CA HIS A 191 12.65 6.05 2.35
C HIS A 191 11.42 6.34 1.49
N ARG A 192 11.45 5.94 0.21
CA ARG A 192 10.30 5.97 -0.71
C ARG A 192 10.01 4.60 -1.30
N ALA A 193 11.00 3.73 -1.30
CA ALA A 193 10.85 2.33 -1.68
C ALA A 193 10.05 1.57 -0.63
N SER A 194 9.14 0.71 -1.08
CA SER A 194 8.44 -0.22 -0.21
C SER A 194 9.37 -1.32 0.29
N PRO A 195 9.20 -1.82 1.52
CA PRO A 195 9.93 -2.99 1.99
C PRO A 195 9.60 -4.22 1.13
N VAL A 196 10.60 -5.05 0.89
CA VAL A 196 10.47 -6.29 0.12
C VAL A 196 11.00 -7.46 0.93
N TYR A 197 10.22 -8.55 0.97
CA TYR A 197 10.63 -9.79 1.63
C TYR A 197 11.25 -10.77 0.62
N ALA A 198 12.37 -11.38 1.00
CA ALA A 198 12.92 -12.56 0.34
C ALA A 198 13.83 -13.34 1.29
N ASP A 199 13.75 -14.66 1.27
CA ASP A 199 14.66 -15.58 1.95
C ASP A 199 14.91 -15.22 3.43
N GLY A 200 13.84 -15.06 4.21
CA GLY A 200 13.91 -14.73 5.63
C GLY A 200 14.38 -13.31 5.95
N LYS A 201 14.41 -12.42 4.98
CA LYS A 201 14.94 -11.06 5.09
C LYS A 201 13.97 -10.02 4.57
N VAL A 202 13.97 -8.85 5.20
CA VAL A 202 13.25 -7.65 4.75
C VAL A 202 14.29 -6.64 4.26
N TYR A 203 14.15 -6.22 3.01
CA TYR A 203 15.02 -5.26 2.35
C TYR A 203 14.38 -3.87 2.38
N LEU A 204 15.11 -2.90 2.89
CA LEU A 204 14.70 -1.51 3.04
C LEU A 204 15.67 -0.64 2.26
N THR A 205 15.19 0.06 1.26
CA THR A 205 16.03 0.90 0.39
C THR A 205 15.77 2.37 0.69
N SER A 206 16.81 3.05 1.12
CA SER A 206 16.75 4.49 1.36
C SER A 206 17.12 5.28 0.09
N ARG A 207 16.76 6.55 0.08
CA ARG A 207 16.89 7.38 -1.12
C ARG A 207 18.33 7.75 -1.45
N ASP A 208 19.23 7.73 -0.50
CA ASP A 208 20.67 7.96 -0.69
C ASP A 208 21.44 6.73 -1.17
N GLY A 209 20.77 5.58 -1.35
CA GLY A 209 21.37 4.37 -1.92
C GLY A 209 21.65 3.26 -0.90
N LEU A 210 21.48 3.53 0.40
CA LEU A 210 21.70 2.51 1.43
C LEU A 210 20.56 1.49 1.40
N VAL A 211 20.92 0.22 1.28
CA VAL A 211 20.01 -0.93 1.41
C VAL A 211 20.26 -1.60 2.76
N THR A 212 19.35 -1.41 3.71
CA THR A 212 19.37 -2.09 5.00
C THR A 212 18.63 -3.41 4.89
N VAL A 213 19.29 -4.50 5.28
CA VAL A 213 18.74 -5.86 5.32
C VAL A 213 18.46 -6.24 6.76
N VAL A 214 17.19 -6.45 7.07
CA VAL A 214 16.72 -6.83 8.40
C VAL A 214 16.25 -8.28 8.36
N LYS A 215 16.54 -9.05 9.41
CA LYS A 215 15.98 -10.39 9.59
C LYS A 215 14.46 -10.31 9.74
N ALA A 216 13.73 -11.06 8.94
CA ALA A 216 12.29 -11.15 9.10
C ALA A 216 11.93 -11.89 10.41
N GLY A 217 10.92 -11.41 11.13
CA GLY A 217 10.45 -12.03 12.37
C GLY A 217 10.18 -11.04 13.49
N ARG A 218 9.84 -11.57 14.67
CA ARG A 218 9.41 -10.80 15.84
C ARG A 218 10.57 -10.12 16.60
N LYS A 219 11.83 -10.38 16.24
CA LYS A 219 13.00 -9.76 16.85
C LYS A 219 13.74 -8.94 15.82
N PHE A 220 13.94 -7.65 16.12
CA PHE A 220 14.71 -6.77 15.25
C PHE A 220 16.20 -7.14 15.24
N GLU A 221 16.76 -7.33 14.04
CA GLU A 221 18.17 -7.61 13.82
C GLU A 221 18.58 -7.10 12.44
N ILE A 222 19.52 -6.16 12.36
CA ILE A 222 20.12 -5.74 11.10
C ILE A 222 21.18 -6.77 10.71
N LEU A 223 21.02 -7.41 9.55
CA LEU A 223 21.95 -8.41 9.04
C LEU A 223 23.05 -7.79 8.17
N ALA A 224 22.72 -6.72 7.43
CA ALA A 224 23.65 -6.03 6.56
C ALA A 224 23.15 -4.61 6.22
N GLN A 225 24.12 -3.76 5.87
CA GLN A 225 23.87 -2.46 5.25
C GLN A 225 24.80 -2.32 4.06
N ASN A 226 24.26 -2.15 2.87
CA ASN A 226 24.98 -2.08 1.62
C ASN A 226 24.68 -0.77 0.92
N ASP A 227 25.71 -0.01 0.61
CA ASP A 227 25.59 1.28 -0.06
C ASP A 227 25.90 1.14 -1.54
N ILE A 228 25.01 1.66 -2.39
CA ILE A 228 25.20 1.73 -3.84
C ILE A 228 25.78 3.09 -4.25
N ASP A 229 25.78 4.07 -3.32
CA ASP A 229 26.26 5.44 -3.56
C ASP A 229 25.53 6.15 -4.74
N GLU A 230 24.25 5.79 -4.92
CA GLU A 230 23.38 6.40 -5.94
C GLU A 230 21.96 6.58 -5.43
N THR A 231 21.29 7.64 -5.88
CA THR A 231 19.90 7.89 -5.50
C THR A 231 18.97 6.79 -6.01
N ILE A 232 18.22 6.16 -5.08
CA ILE A 232 17.22 5.13 -5.35
C ILE A 232 15.85 5.60 -4.84
N ALA A 233 14.81 5.43 -5.66
CA ALA A 233 13.42 5.68 -5.25
C ALA A 233 12.50 4.48 -5.53
N SER A 234 12.99 3.46 -6.21
CA SER A 234 12.26 2.25 -6.55
C SER A 234 12.42 1.18 -5.49
N SER A 235 11.38 0.38 -5.28
CA SER A 235 11.48 -0.85 -4.50
C SER A 235 12.33 -1.88 -5.24
N PRO A 236 13.14 -2.70 -4.55
CA PRO A 236 13.88 -3.78 -5.19
C PRO A 236 12.92 -4.83 -5.74
N ALA A 237 13.28 -5.45 -6.86
CA ALA A 237 12.65 -6.66 -7.35
C ALA A 237 13.59 -7.84 -7.09
N ILE A 238 13.05 -8.95 -6.58
CA ILE A 238 13.85 -10.14 -6.26
C ILE A 238 13.26 -11.34 -6.98
N SER A 239 14.06 -11.98 -7.81
CA SER A 239 13.65 -13.14 -8.60
C SER A 239 14.83 -14.06 -8.88
N ASN A 240 14.61 -15.38 -8.77
CA ASN A 240 15.61 -16.42 -9.11
C ASN A 240 16.98 -16.16 -8.48
N GLY A 241 17.02 -15.81 -7.18
CA GLY A 241 18.28 -15.56 -6.45
C GLY A 241 18.99 -14.26 -6.85
N THR A 242 18.35 -13.40 -7.64
CA THR A 242 18.89 -12.11 -8.07
C THR A 242 18.07 -10.97 -7.51
N ILE A 243 18.75 -9.96 -6.95
CA ILE A 243 18.17 -8.69 -6.53
C ILE A 243 18.38 -7.68 -7.65
N TYR A 244 17.29 -7.10 -8.14
CA TYR A 244 17.32 -6.02 -9.13
C TYR A 244 17.03 -4.69 -8.42
N LEU A 245 17.98 -3.77 -8.48
CA LEU A 245 17.88 -2.42 -7.94
C LEU A 245 17.95 -1.40 -9.08
N ARG A 246 16.96 -0.52 -9.15
CA ARG A 246 16.96 0.61 -10.08
C ARG A 246 17.37 1.89 -9.35
N SER A 247 18.56 2.42 -9.66
CA SER A 247 18.94 3.78 -9.30
C SER A 247 18.51 4.80 -10.37
N TYR A 248 18.83 6.06 -10.19
CA TYR A 248 18.59 7.06 -11.24
C TYR A 248 19.54 6.88 -12.43
N GLN A 249 20.68 6.23 -12.23
CA GLN A 249 21.72 6.08 -13.26
C GLN A 249 21.71 4.69 -13.89
N ALA A 250 21.41 3.62 -13.15
CA ALA A 250 21.57 2.25 -13.59
C ALA A 250 20.50 1.28 -13.08
N LEU A 251 20.44 0.12 -13.70
CA LEU A 251 19.76 -1.07 -13.21
C LEU A 251 20.82 -2.10 -12.81
N TYR A 252 20.88 -2.41 -11.53
CA TYR A 252 21.78 -3.41 -10.95
C TYR A 252 21.10 -4.77 -10.88
N ALA A 253 21.83 -5.82 -11.21
CA ALA A 253 21.46 -7.21 -10.98
C ALA A 253 22.51 -7.85 -10.05
N ILE A 254 22.16 -8.07 -8.79
CA ILE A 254 23.06 -8.53 -7.74
C ILE A 254 22.69 -9.96 -7.38
N ARG A 255 23.66 -10.86 -7.47
CA ARG A 255 23.52 -12.28 -7.09
C ARG A 255 24.82 -12.82 -6.54
N ASN A 256 24.76 -13.91 -5.81
CA ASN A 256 25.97 -14.63 -5.40
C ASN A 256 26.72 -15.13 -6.64
N SER A 257 28.04 -14.97 -6.65
CA SER A 257 28.91 -15.67 -7.61
C SER A 257 28.79 -17.18 -7.36
N GLN A 258 28.54 -17.92 -8.41
CA GLN A 258 28.64 -19.39 -8.36
C GLN A 258 30.09 -19.81 -8.23
#